data_f598d40304e18ece55ce31029198c639
#
_entry.id   f598d40304e18ece55ce31029198c639
#
_cell.length_a   1.000
_cell.length_b   1.000
_cell.length_c   1.000
_cell.angle_alpha   90.00
_cell.angle_beta   90.00
_cell.angle_gamma   90.00
#
_symmetry.space_group_name_H-M   'P 1'
#
loop_
_entity.id
_entity.type
_entity.pdbx_description
1 polymer ?
#
loop_
_entity_poly.entity_id
_entity_poly.type
_entity_poly.pdbx_seq_one_letter_code
_entity_poly.pdbx_strand_id
1 'polypeptide(L)'
;MNKKNFQYIFLIFICLLVSCAENYSPKPLGYFRIDLSEKTYNIFKSNCSFRFLHASETKIIQDKNDCWYNIHYPFHNATIHLTYKTINNNLGNIIEESHKLAYDHSVKSNGIIEKEYRNDEDRVYGILYDIHGNSASNLQFFVTDSSNHFLRGSLYFNTTPNSDSLQPIKQHIKDDLQILIESLNWI
;
A
#
# COMPACT_ATOMS: atom_id res chain seq x y z
N MET A 1 -11.56 -7.27 -74.92
CA MET A 1 -11.06 -6.73 -73.60
C MET A 1 -9.54 -6.69 -73.75
N ASN A 2 -8.96 -5.47 -73.75
CA ASN A 2 -7.54 -5.26 -73.99
C ASN A 2 -6.71 -5.88 -72.85
N LYS A 3 -5.68 -6.68 -73.16
CA LYS A 3 -4.79 -7.31 -72.15
C LYS A 3 -4.28 -6.30 -71.12
N LYS A 4 -4.04 -5.05 -71.45
CA LYS A 4 -3.62 -3.97 -70.61
C LYS A 4 -4.69 -3.61 -69.57
N ASN A 5 -5.97 -3.55 -69.97
CA ASN A 5 -7.05 -3.26 -69.01
C ASN A 5 -7.27 -4.36 -68.00
N PHE A 6 -7.04 -5.61 -68.39
CA PHE A 6 -7.11 -6.74 -67.42
C PHE A 6 -5.99 -6.68 -66.38
N GLN A 7 -4.77 -6.29 -66.78
CA GLN A 7 -3.67 -6.11 -65.86
C GLN A 7 -3.93 -4.99 -64.83
N TYR A 8 -4.51 -3.87 -65.22
CA TYR A 8 -4.85 -2.80 -64.26
C TYR A 8 -5.94 -3.21 -63.31
N ILE A 9 -6.95 -3.93 -63.77
CA ILE A 9 -8.02 -4.42 -62.89
C ILE A 9 -7.46 -5.42 -61.86
N PHE A 10 -6.54 -6.31 -62.29
CA PHE A 10 -5.88 -7.28 -61.40
C PHE A 10 -4.98 -6.60 -60.37
N LEU A 11 -4.25 -5.53 -60.76
CA LEU A 11 -3.41 -4.76 -59.85
C LEU A 11 -4.25 -4.02 -58.78
N ILE A 12 -5.38 -3.42 -59.17
CA ILE A 12 -6.31 -2.75 -58.25
C ILE A 12 -6.90 -3.77 -57.27
N PHE A 13 -7.23 -4.97 -57.72
CA PHE A 13 -7.77 -6.03 -56.88
C PHE A 13 -6.75 -6.51 -55.82
N ILE A 14 -5.46 -6.62 -56.21
CA ILE A 14 -4.38 -6.94 -55.24
C ILE A 14 -4.21 -5.85 -54.21
N CYS A 15 -4.28 -4.55 -54.60
CA CYS A 15 -4.17 -3.45 -53.64
C CYS A 15 -5.32 -3.40 -52.62
N LEU A 16 -6.51 -3.89 -53.00
CA LEU A 16 -7.66 -3.96 -52.07
C LEU A 16 -7.52 -5.10 -51.03
N LEU A 17 -6.68 -6.10 -51.30
CA LEU A 17 -6.45 -7.23 -50.34
C LEU A 17 -5.42 -6.92 -49.24
N VAL A 18 -4.66 -5.81 -49.35
CA VAL A 18 -3.61 -5.43 -48.39
C VAL A 18 -4.13 -4.47 -47.32
N SER A 19 -5.37 -4.06 -47.37
CA SER A 19 -5.96 -3.11 -46.43
C SER A 19 -6.70 -3.85 -45.36
N CYS A 20 -6.05 -4.22 -44.28
CA CYS A 20 -6.50 -4.26 -42.87
C CYS A 20 -5.53 -5.11 -42.03
N ALA A 21 -4.45 -4.51 -41.60
CA ALA A 21 -3.84 -4.93 -40.37
C ALA A 21 -4.54 -4.14 -39.24
N GLU A 22 -5.52 -4.73 -38.61
CA GLU A 22 -5.98 -4.19 -37.33
C GLU A 22 -4.80 -4.19 -36.38
N ASN A 23 -4.32 -3.03 -35.99
CA ASN A 23 -3.39 -2.90 -34.87
C ASN A 23 -4.12 -3.40 -33.62
N TYR A 24 -3.93 -4.68 -33.32
CA TYR A 24 -4.40 -5.25 -32.05
C TYR A 24 -3.66 -4.53 -30.90
N SER A 25 -4.33 -3.55 -30.32
CA SER A 25 -3.90 -2.99 -29.03
C SER A 25 -4.40 -3.94 -27.95
N PRO A 26 -3.51 -4.63 -27.20
CA PRO A 26 -3.96 -5.46 -26.10
C PRO A 26 -4.77 -4.59 -25.14
N LYS A 27 -6.01 -5.01 -24.87
CA LYS A 27 -6.85 -4.33 -23.86
C LYS A 27 -6.12 -4.41 -22.53
N PRO A 28 -6.05 -3.30 -21.76
CA PRO A 28 -5.49 -3.36 -20.43
C PRO A 28 -6.24 -4.44 -19.62
N LEU A 29 -5.49 -5.22 -18.85
CA LEU A 29 -6.07 -6.21 -17.95
C LEU A 29 -7.04 -5.50 -17.02
N GLY A 30 -8.33 -5.87 -17.08
CA GLY A 30 -9.33 -5.38 -16.16
C GLY A 30 -9.04 -5.94 -14.76
N TYR A 31 -9.02 -5.08 -13.76
CA TYR A 31 -9.00 -5.54 -12.37
C TYR A 31 -10.37 -6.11 -12.02
N PHE A 32 -10.39 -7.14 -11.15
CA PHE A 32 -11.64 -7.56 -10.53
C PHE A 32 -12.25 -6.37 -9.79
N ARG A 33 -13.56 -6.16 -9.96
CA ARG A 33 -14.27 -5.17 -9.16
C ARG A 33 -14.22 -5.62 -7.70
N ILE A 34 -13.53 -4.86 -6.86
CA ILE A 34 -13.51 -5.05 -5.43
C ILE A 34 -14.50 -4.05 -4.85
N ASP A 35 -15.52 -4.56 -4.18
CA ASP A 35 -16.45 -3.71 -3.43
C ASP A 35 -15.75 -3.31 -2.13
N LEU A 36 -15.28 -2.05 -2.09
CA LEU A 36 -14.70 -1.46 -0.90
C LEU A 36 -15.83 -0.91 -0.02
N SER A 37 -15.77 -1.19 1.27
CA SER A 37 -16.73 -0.70 2.25
C SER A 37 -16.66 0.83 2.40
N GLU A 38 -17.80 1.43 2.79
CA GLU A 38 -17.83 2.83 3.21
C GLU A 38 -16.95 3.03 4.44
N LYS A 39 -16.12 4.07 4.42
CA LYS A 39 -15.14 4.34 5.47
C LYS A 39 -15.80 4.93 6.70
N THR A 40 -15.83 4.16 7.77
CA THR A 40 -16.18 4.58 9.12
C THR A 40 -15.07 4.18 10.08
N TYR A 41 -14.92 4.93 11.18
CA TYR A 41 -13.78 4.76 12.09
C TYR A 41 -14.24 4.65 13.53
N ASN A 42 -13.53 3.80 14.30
CA ASN A 42 -13.70 3.62 15.74
C ASN A 42 -12.43 4.06 16.47
N ILE A 43 -12.57 4.48 17.72
CA ILE A 43 -11.41 4.80 18.56
C ILE A 43 -10.87 3.50 19.16
N PHE A 44 -9.60 3.22 18.93
CA PHE A 44 -8.84 2.23 19.67
C PHE A 44 -8.03 2.92 20.77
N LYS A 45 -8.16 2.42 21.99
CA LYS A 45 -7.33 2.82 23.13
C LYS A 45 -6.55 1.60 23.59
N SER A 46 -5.23 1.68 23.46
CA SER A 46 -4.35 0.61 23.92
C SER A 46 -4.25 0.57 25.44
N ASN A 47 -3.84 -0.57 26.00
CA ASN A 47 -3.41 -0.67 27.41
C ASN A 47 -2.04 -0.01 27.63
N CYS A 48 -1.42 0.51 26.56
CA CYS A 48 -0.15 1.20 26.54
C CYS A 48 -0.39 2.69 26.29
N SER A 49 0.65 3.45 26.05
CA SER A 49 0.59 4.90 26.07
C SER A 49 0.13 5.53 24.74
N PHE A 50 -0.86 4.95 24.03
CA PHE A 50 -1.36 5.52 22.78
C PHE A 50 -2.81 5.15 22.46
N ARG A 51 -3.46 6.01 21.69
CA ARG A 51 -4.78 5.80 21.07
C ARG A 51 -4.80 6.31 19.65
N PHE A 52 -5.68 5.77 18.80
CA PHE A 52 -5.87 6.21 17.42
C PHE A 52 -7.24 5.79 16.85
N LEU A 53 -7.60 6.30 15.69
CA LEU A 53 -8.76 5.84 14.92
C LEU A 53 -8.37 4.70 13.99
N HIS A 54 -9.21 3.68 13.91
CA HIS A 54 -9.07 2.56 12.97
C HIS A 54 -10.35 2.31 12.23
N ALA A 55 -10.28 1.77 11.01
CA ALA A 55 -11.45 1.44 10.21
C ALA A 55 -12.37 0.45 10.94
N SER A 56 -13.68 0.73 10.94
CA SER A 56 -14.67 -0.08 11.68
C SER A 56 -14.77 -1.52 11.20
N GLU A 57 -14.36 -1.80 9.96
CA GLU A 57 -14.30 -3.16 9.39
C GLU A 57 -13.15 -4.01 9.94
N THR A 58 -12.19 -3.39 10.64
CA THR A 58 -11.01 -4.07 11.14
C THR A 58 -11.22 -4.67 12.54
N LYS A 59 -10.41 -5.69 12.86
CA LYS A 59 -10.34 -6.30 14.18
C LYS A 59 -8.94 -6.11 14.74
N ILE A 60 -8.83 -5.50 15.93
CA ILE A 60 -7.55 -5.33 16.61
C ILE A 60 -7.39 -6.44 17.64
N ILE A 61 -6.29 -7.17 17.55
CA ILE A 61 -5.95 -8.28 18.45
C ILE A 61 -4.57 -7.98 19.03
N GLN A 62 -4.46 -8.06 20.35
CA GLN A 62 -3.15 -7.95 21.03
C GLN A 62 -2.30 -9.18 20.69
N ASP A 63 -1.03 -8.94 20.39
CA ASP A 63 -0.04 -9.99 20.19
C ASP A 63 0.42 -10.59 21.53
N LYS A 64 1.26 -11.62 21.48
CA LYS A 64 1.87 -12.24 22.67
C LYS A 64 2.77 -11.28 23.45
N ASN A 65 3.37 -10.32 22.74
CA ASN A 65 4.18 -9.28 23.35
C ASN A 65 3.28 -8.13 23.83
N ASP A 66 3.59 -7.58 24.98
CA ASP A 66 2.90 -6.42 25.50
C ASP A 66 3.06 -5.23 24.56
N CYS A 67 1.99 -4.48 24.39
CA CYS A 67 1.94 -3.29 23.52
C CYS A 67 2.13 -3.55 22.02
N TRP A 68 2.09 -4.80 21.58
CA TRP A 68 2.05 -5.16 20.17
C TRP A 68 0.62 -5.54 19.78
N TYR A 69 0.17 -5.06 18.62
CA TYR A 69 -1.20 -5.29 18.16
C TYR A 69 -1.21 -5.63 16.68
N ASN A 70 -2.18 -6.43 16.29
CA ASN A 70 -2.44 -6.79 14.91
C ASN A 70 -3.80 -6.22 14.49
N ILE A 71 -3.81 -5.33 13.49
CA ILE A 71 -5.03 -4.81 12.88
C ILE A 71 -5.35 -5.69 11.69
N HIS A 72 -6.35 -6.56 11.82
CA HIS A 72 -6.80 -7.46 10.78
C HIS A 72 -7.87 -6.81 9.91
N TYR A 73 -7.74 -6.93 8.60
CA TYR A 73 -8.74 -6.63 7.59
C TYR A 73 -9.35 -7.94 7.07
N PRO A 74 -10.42 -8.46 7.67
CA PRO A 74 -10.93 -9.81 7.35
C PRO A 74 -11.36 -9.94 5.88
N PHE A 75 -11.98 -8.88 5.32
CA PHE A 75 -12.48 -8.89 3.94
C PHE A 75 -11.36 -8.76 2.89
N HIS A 76 -10.20 -8.28 3.30
CA HIS A 76 -9.07 -8.00 2.40
C HIS A 76 -7.89 -8.97 2.59
N ASN A 77 -8.04 -9.94 3.50
CA ASN A 77 -6.99 -10.90 3.86
C ASN A 77 -5.65 -10.22 4.12
N ALA A 78 -5.70 -9.11 4.87
CA ALA A 78 -4.55 -8.26 5.17
C ALA A 78 -4.43 -8.02 6.67
N THR A 79 -3.20 -7.75 7.12
CA THR A 79 -2.90 -7.48 8.52
C THR A 79 -1.84 -6.39 8.62
N ILE A 80 -2.09 -5.39 9.46
CA ILE A 80 -1.07 -4.43 9.88
C ILE A 80 -0.55 -4.90 11.24
N HIS A 81 0.74 -5.19 11.31
CA HIS A 81 1.43 -5.51 12.56
C HIS A 81 1.96 -4.23 13.18
N LEU A 82 1.48 -3.91 14.39
CA LEU A 82 1.91 -2.76 15.17
C LEU A 82 2.89 -3.20 16.26
N THR A 83 4.02 -2.54 16.33
CA THR A 83 5.07 -2.74 17.34
C THR A 83 5.31 -1.44 18.08
N TYR A 84 5.07 -1.42 19.38
CA TYR A 84 5.39 -0.29 20.23
C TYR A 84 6.71 -0.53 20.96
N LYS A 85 7.54 0.52 21.06
CA LYS A 85 8.79 0.53 21.82
C LYS A 85 8.87 1.79 22.68
N THR A 86 9.35 1.67 23.90
CA THR A 86 9.75 2.82 24.70
C THR A 86 11.14 3.28 24.29
N ILE A 87 11.35 4.59 24.20
CA ILE A 87 12.64 5.18 23.86
C ILE A 87 13.49 5.29 25.13
N ASN A 88 14.69 4.74 25.09
CA ASN A 88 15.68 4.78 26.18
C ASN A 88 17.00 5.35 25.67
N ASN A 89 17.03 6.63 25.26
CA ASN A 89 18.17 7.30 24.63
C ASN A 89 18.69 6.62 23.34
N ASN A 90 17.83 5.84 22.67
CA ASN A 90 18.19 5.01 21.51
C ASN A 90 17.33 5.30 20.29
N LEU A 91 16.68 6.49 20.22
CA LEU A 91 15.77 6.85 19.13
C LEU A 91 16.43 6.72 17.75
N GLY A 92 17.66 7.22 17.60
CA GLY A 92 18.39 7.14 16.33
C GLY A 92 18.52 5.70 15.83
N ASN A 93 18.90 4.77 16.72
CA ASN A 93 19.05 3.37 16.37
C ASN A 93 17.71 2.72 15.98
N ILE A 94 16.61 3.07 16.67
CA ILE A 94 15.27 2.52 16.36
C ILE A 94 14.76 3.06 15.02
N ILE A 95 15.03 4.33 14.71
CA ILE A 95 14.68 4.92 13.41
C ILE A 95 15.49 4.25 12.30
N GLU A 96 16.82 4.09 12.49
CA GLU A 96 17.69 3.44 11.52
C GLU A 96 17.27 1.99 11.26
N GLU A 97 16.95 1.22 12.33
CA GLU A 97 16.39 -0.12 12.21
C GLU A 97 15.10 -0.14 11.39
N SER A 98 14.17 0.80 11.68
CA SER A 98 12.89 0.89 10.97
C SER A 98 13.06 1.26 9.50
N HIS A 99 13.99 2.16 9.20
CA HIS A 99 14.37 2.55 7.85
C HIS A 99 14.95 1.37 7.08
N LYS A 100 15.92 0.68 7.69
CA LYS A 100 16.51 -0.53 7.11
C LYS A 100 15.47 -1.59 6.80
N LEU A 101 14.54 -1.88 7.73
CA LEU A 101 13.46 -2.84 7.51
C LEU A 101 12.54 -2.46 6.33
N ALA A 102 12.25 -1.16 6.14
CA ALA A 102 11.47 -0.70 4.99
C ALA A 102 12.25 -0.91 3.67
N TYR A 103 13.55 -0.61 3.66
CA TYR A 103 14.40 -0.74 2.48
C TYR A 103 14.82 -2.18 2.17
N ASP A 104 14.94 -3.07 3.15
CA ASP A 104 15.18 -4.50 2.93
C ASP A 104 14.05 -5.16 2.12
N HIS A 105 12.82 -4.64 2.22
CA HIS A 105 11.70 -5.06 1.38
C HIS A 105 11.76 -4.50 -0.05
N SER A 106 12.67 -3.57 -0.33
CA SER A 106 12.80 -2.92 -1.64
C SER A 106 13.47 -3.78 -2.72
N VAL A 107 14.09 -4.90 -2.39
CA VAL A 107 14.82 -5.78 -3.32
C VAL A 107 13.95 -6.24 -4.52
N LYS A 108 12.62 -6.32 -4.33
CA LYS A 108 11.64 -6.63 -5.38
C LYS A 108 10.70 -5.45 -5.65
N SER A 109 11.09 -4.24 -5.27
CA SER A 109 10.28 -3.04 -5.45
C SER A 109 10.70 -2.27 -6.70
N ASN A 110 9.75 -1.48 -7.21
CA ASN A 110 9.97 -0.53 -8.30
C ASN A 110 10.29 0.89 -7.77
N GLY A 111 10.40 1.04 -6.45
CA GLY A 111 10.68 2.28 -5.75
C GLY A 111 9.93 2.39 -4.43
N ILE A 112 10.36 3.35 -3.60
CA ILE A 112 9.74 3.70 -2.32
C ILE A 112 9.40 5.18 -2.38
N ILE A 113 8.16 5.52 -2.01
CA ILE A 113 7.73 6.91 -1.79
C ILE A 113 7.61 7.10 -0.28
N GLU A 114 8.31 8.09 0.23
CA GLU A 114 8.26 8.48 1.63
C GLU A 114 7.32 9.69 1.80
N LYS A 115 6.39 9.60 2.74
CA LYS A 115 5.56 10.72 3.16
C LYS A 115 5.85 11.02 4.62
N GLU A 116 6.38 12.21 4.87
CA GLU A 116 6.61 12.70 6.23
C GLU A 116 5.31 13.16 6.88
N TYR A 117 5.20 12.90 8.17
CA TYR A 117 4.13 13.38 9.06
C TYR A 117 4.73 14.21 10.19
N ARG A 118 4.13 15.36 10.41
CA ARG A 118 4.49 16.25 11.49
C ARG A 118 3.24 16.89 12.09
N ASN A 119 2.98 16.56 13.35
CA ASN A 119 1.96 17.21 14.18
C ASN A 119 2.63 17.64 15.48
N ASP A 120 2.87 18.94 15.61
CA ASP A 120 3.56 19.53 16.76
C ASP A 120 2.64 19.58 18.00
N GLU A 121 1.31 19.66 17.81
CA GLU A 121 0.31 19.72 18.88
C GLU A 121 0.25 18.38 19.65
N ASP A 122 0.10 17.27 18.92
CA ASP A 122 0.06 15.92 19.50
C ASP A 122 1.45 15.27 19.61
N ARG A 123 2.50 15.97 19.18
CA ARG A 123 3.89 15.48 19.14
C ARG A 123 4.01 14.18 18.38
N VAL A 124 3.43 14.09 17.18
CA VAL A 124 3.49 12.93 16.31
C VAL A 124 4.36 13.26 15.10
N TYR A 125 5.51 12.60 15.02
CA TYR A 125 6.51 12.77 13.96
C TYR A 125 6.82 11.41 13.36
N GLY A 126 6.85 11.28 12.03
CA GLY A 126 7.13 9.98 11.44
C GLY A 126 7.16 9.98 9.93
N ILE A 127 7.29 8.79 9.38
CA ILE A 127 7.36 8.53 7.94
C ILE A 127 6.46 7.36 7.60
N LEU A 128 5.67 7.52 6.53
CA LEU A 128 4.96 6.43 5.85
C LEU A 128 5.73 6.08 4.57
N TYR A 129 6.17 4.84 4.47
CA TYR A 129 6.82 4.25 3.30
C TYR A 129 5.78 3.54 2.44
N ASP A 130 5.61 4.04 1.22
CA ASP A 130 4.78 3.40 0.19
C ASP A 130 5.69 2.67 -0.80
N ILE A 131 5.79 1.36 -0.65
CA ILE A 131 6.69 0.50 -1.39
C ILE A 131 5.95 -0.04 -2.61
N HIS A 132 6.44 0.28 -3.80
CA HIS A 132 5.86 -0.11 -5.07
C HIS A 132 6.44 -1.43 -5.58
N GLY A 133 5.63 -2.20 -6.33
CA GLY A 133 6.03 -3.50 -6.87
C GLY A 133 5.64 -4.68 -5.98
N ASN A 134 6.22 -5.86 -6.27
CA ASN A 134 5.87 -7.13 -5.62
C ASN A 134 6.59 -7.34 -4.29
N SER A 135 6.54 -6.33 -3.42
CA SER A 135 7.07 -6.41 -2.06
C SER A 135 6.15 -7.24 -1.15
N ALA A 136 6.72 -7.95 -0.18
CA ALA A 136 5.96 -8.67 0.83
C ALA A 136 5.21 -7.72 1.79
N SER A 137 5.77 -6.53 2.04
CA SER A 137 5.15 -5.47 2.84
C SER A 137 5.16 -4.17 2.04
N ASN A 138 4.00 -3.79 1.51
CA ASN A 138 3.88 -2.66 0.60
C ASN A 138 3.67 -1.31 1.29
N LEU A 139 3.27 -1.30 2.56
CA LEU A 139 3.13 -0.11 3.38
C LEU A 139 3.77 -0.35 4.73
N GLN A 140 4.64 0.55 5.12
CA GLN A 140 5.25 0.56 6.45
C GLN A 140 5.27 1.98 6.98
N PHE A 141 5.24 2.16 8.28
CA PHE A 141 5.38 3.47 8.88
C PHE A 141 6.04 3.36 10.25
N PHE A 142 6.58 4.45 10.71
CA PHE A 142 6.81 4.67 12.12
C PHE A 142 6.37 6.08 12.52
N VAL A 143 6.01 6.23 13.78
CA VAL A 143 5.71 7.51 14.42
C VAL A 143 6.28 7.54 15.83
N THR A 144 6.67 8.71 16.29
CA THR A 144 7.31 8.93 17.60
C THR A 144 6.98 10.31 18.14
N ASP A 145 7.03 10.46 19.46
CA ASP A 145 7.02 11.77 20.15
C ASP A 145 8.43 12.36 20.33
N SER A 146 9.44 11.66 19.76
CA SER A 146 10.86 11.98 19.85
C SER A 146 11.48 11.87 21.26
N SER A 147 10.74 11.43 22.27
CA SER A 147 11.20 11.39 23.65
C SER A 147 11.01 10.04 24.33
N ASN A 148 9.78 9.51 24.32
CA ASN A 148 9.41 8.33 25.11
C ASN A 148 8.77 7.23 24.27
N HIS A 149 8.07 7.58 23.19
CA HIS A 149 7.15 6.69 22.47
C HIS A 149 7.58 6.48 21.03
N PHE A 150 7.58 5.25 20.58
CA PHE A 150 7.82 4.85 19.23
C PHE A 150 6.85 3.75 18.82
N LEU A 151 6.08 3.98 17.75
CA LEU A 151 5.14 3.02 17.18
C LEU A 151 5.51 2.77 15.72
N ARG A 152 5.69 1.51 15.36
CA ARG A 152 5.93 1.06 13.98
C ARG A 152 4.81 0.18 13.51
N GLY A 153 4.42 0.30 12.24
CA GLY A 153 3.45 -0.57 11.59
C GLY A 153 3.94 -1.09 10.24
N SER A 154 3.52 -2.30 9.91
CA SER A 154 3.84 -2.94 8.62
C SER A 154 2.65 -3.71 8.10
N LEU A 155 2.21 -3.42 6.87
CA LEU A 155 1.11 -4.10 6.19
C LEU A 155 1.62 -5.36 5.49
N TYR A 156 0.93 -6.47 5.73
CA TYR A 156 1.11 -7.73 4.99
C TYR A 156 -0.22 -8.21 4.43
N PHE A 157 -0.18 -8.70 3.19
CA PHE A 157 -1.27 -9.46 2.59
C PHE A 157 -0.99 -10.96 2.75
N ASN A 158 -1.97 -11.72 3.22
CA ASN A 158 -1.86 -13.17 3.36
C ASN A 158 -2.09 -13.88 2.01
N THR A 159 -1.43 -13.39 0.97
CA THR A 159 -1.48 -13.91 -0.41
C THR A 159 -0.15 -13.66 -1.10
N THR A 160 0.05 -14.34 -2.24
CA THR A 160 1.24 -14.10 -3.07
C THR A 160 1.25 -12.64 -3.54
N PRO A 161 2.37 -11.92 -3.37
CA PRO A 161 2.48 -10.54 -3.81
C PRO A 161 2.18 -10.38 -5.31
N ASN A 162 1.16 -9.60 -5.63
CA ASN A 162 0.79 -9.17 -6.97
C ASN A 162 0.35 -7.72 -6.89
N SER A 163 1.28 -6.82 -7.18
CA SER A 163 1.06 -5.38 -7.01
C SER A 163 -0.16 -4.87 -7.77
N ASP A 164 -0.38 -5.38 -8.99
CA ASP A 164 -1.45 -4.89 -9.85
C ASP A 164 -2.83 -5.23 -9.28
N SER A 165 -3.02 -6.48 -8.86
CA SER A 165 -4.30 -6.94 -8.29
C SER A 165 -4.57 -6.37 -6.91
N LEU A 166 -3.52 -6.11 -6.11
CA LEU A 166 -3.63 -5.62 -4.74
C LEU A 166 -3.72 -4.10 -4.65
N GLN A 167 -3.42 -3.37 -5.73
CA GLN A 167 -3.35 -1.90 -5.71
C GLN A 167 -4.61 -1.21 -5.18
N PRO A 168 -5.85 -1.60 -5.55
CA PRO A 168 -7.05 -0.96 -5.01
C PRO A 168 -7.20 -1.16 -3.50
N ILE A 169 -6.91 -2.38 -2.99
CA ILE A 169 -6.97 -2.69 -1.57
C ILE A 169 -5.85 -1.98 -0.82
N LYS A 170 -4.63 -1.97 -1.38
CA LYS A 170 -3.50 -1.24 -0.82
C LYS A 170 -3.83 0.24 -0.65
N GLN A 171 -4.44 0.87 -1.66
CA GLN A 171 -4.83 2.28 -1.58
C GLN A 171 -5.90 2.49 -0.50
N HIS A 172 -6.90 1.63 -0.43
CA HIS A 172 -7.93 1.68 0.61
C HIS A 172 -7.32 1.62 2.02
N ILE A 173 -6.42 0.65 2.27
CA ILE A 173 -5.73 0.52 3.57
C ILE A 173 -4.76 1.68 3.82
N LYS A 174 -4.11 2.21 2.78
CA LYS A 174 -3.23 3.39 2.90
C LYS A 174 -3.97 4.61 3.43
N ASP A 175 -5.19 4.86 2.95
CA ASP A 175 -6.01 5.96 3.44
C ASP A 175 -6.38 5.74 4.91
N ASP A 176 -6.67 4.51 5.34
CA ASP A 176 -6.93 4.19 6.74
C ASP A 176 -5.70 4.38 7.62
N LEU A 177 -4.51 4.02 7.11
CA LEU A 177 -3.24 4.28 7.80
C LEU A 177 -2.97 5.77 7.97
N GLN A 178 -3.34 6.60 6.99
CA GLN A 178 -3.22 8.05 7.11
C GLN A 178 -4.10 8.57 8.26
N ILE A 179 -5.35 8.14 8.34
CA ILE A 179 -6.26 8.49 9.44
C ILE A 179 -5.71 7.99 10.79
N LEU A 180 -5.15 6.77 10.83
CA LEU A 180 -4.51 6.24 12.04
C LEU A 180 -3.38 7.14 12.52
N ILE A 181 -2.47 7.53 11.61
CA ILE A 181 -1.31 8.39 11.93
C ILE A 181 -1.77 9.79 12.35
N GLU A 182 -2.72 10.38 11.62
CA GLU A 182 -3.23 11.73 11.86
C GLU A 182 -4.06 11.84 13.15
N SER A 183 -4.68 10.75 13.58
CA SER A 183 -5.47 10.67 14.82
C SER A 183 -4.70 10.12 16.02
N LEU A 184 -3.43 9.77 15.82
CA LEU A 184 -2.63 9.21 16.90
C LEU A 184 -2.42 10.24 18.00
N ASN A 185 -2.62 9.80 19.23
CA ASN A 185 -2.40 10.60 20.41
C ASN A 185 -1.70 9.76 21.47
N TRP A 186 -0.63 10.28 22.03
CA TRP A 186 0.07 9.65 23.16
C TRP A 186 -0.68 9.95 24.48
N ILE A 187 -0.68 8.95 25.41
CA ILE A 187 -1.43 9.02 26.68
C ILE A 187 -0.46 9.04 27.87
#